data_1bfa25a8d879a2164572269ab0495a05
#
_entry.id   1bfa25a8d879a2164572269ab0495a05
#
_cell.length_a   1.000
_cell.length_b   1.000
_cell.length_c   1.000
_cell.angle_alpha   90.00
_cell.angle_beta   90.00
_cell.angle_gamma   90.00
#
_symmetry.space_group_name_H-M   'P 1'
#
loop_
_entity.id
_entity.type
_entity.pdbx_description
1 polymer ?
#
loop_
_entity_poly.entity_id
_entity_poly.type
_entity_poly.pdbx_seq_one_letter_code
_entity_poly.pdbx_strand_id
1 'polypeptide(L)'
;MIQVGIIGATGYAGGELVRLLYGHKEAEIKWYGSRSYVDQKYASVYQNMFQIVEDVCKDDNLKQLAKEVDVIFTATPQGFLAGVLDEEILSNTKVIDLSADFRIKDVTTYEKWYGIEHKSPQFIQEAVYGLCERNREAIKQARLVANPGCYPTCSITSIFPLAAEGLIDMDTLIIDAKSGTSGAGRSAKVANLYCEVNENIKAYGVASHRHTPEIEEQLSYAAGCPVVLNFTPHLVPMNRGILVTAYASLKEVKKPDGSLGLPDAAMIRAAYDKYYQDEKFVRVLPEGVCPETKWVEGSNFVDVNVKVDPRTKRVIMMGAMDNLVKGAAGQAVQNMNLMFGLEESEGLDLVPMFP
;
A
#
# COMPACT_ATOMS: atom_id res chain seq x y z
N MET A 1 1.80 18.66 -18.68
CA MET A 1 2.44 17.81 -17.64
C MET A 1 1.91 18.23 -16.28
N ILE A 2 1.57 17.25 -15.45
CA ILE A 2 1.10 17.43 -14.07
C ILE A 2 2.27 17.96 -13.24
N GLN A 3 2.08 19.06 -12.54
CA GLN A 3 3.09 19.61 -11.64
C GLN A 3 2.99 18.91 -10.27
N VAL A 4 4.07 18.30 -9.82
CA VAL A 4 4.10 17.43 -8.64
C VAL A 4 4.93 18.05 -7.52
N GLY A 5 4.39 18.02 -6.30
CA GLY A 5 5.12 18.27 -5.07
C GLY A 5 5.23 17.01 -4.20
N ILE A 6 6.39 16.77 -3.62
CA ILE A 6 6.62 15.64 -2.72
C ILE A 6 7.07 16.17 -1.37
N ILE A 7 6.28 15.99 -0.33
CA ILE A 7 6.70 16.25 1.05
C ILE A 7 7.26 14.96 1.65
N GLY A 8 8.45 15.06 2.27
CA GLY A 8 9.19 13.88 2.73
C GLY A 8 9.99 13.18 1.60
N ALA A 9 10.39 13.91 0.56
CA ALA A 9 11.12 13.41 -0.61
C ALA A 9 12.44 12.68 -0.25
N THR A 10 13.00 12.94 0.91
CA THR A 10 14.26 12.33 1.39
C THR A 10 14.08 11.09 2.28
N GLY A 11 12.83 10.62 2.50
CA GLY A 11 12.51 9.31 3.06
C GLY A 11 12.61 8.20 1.99
N TYR A 12 12.51 6.91 2.39
CA TYR A 12 12.57 5.82 1.40
C TYR A 12 11.37 5.84 0.44
N ALA A 13 10.16 6.04 0.92
CA ALA A 13 8.98 6.15 0.05
C ALA A 13 9.04 7.41 -0.83
N GLY A 14 9.51 8.55 -0.28
CA GLY A 14 9.72 9.77 -1.04
C GLY A 14 10.80 9.61 -2.13
N GLY A 15 11.92 8.98 -1.81
CA GLY A 15 12.96 8.67 -2.80
C GLY A 15 12.48 7.74 -3.91
N GLU A 16 11.60 6.81 -3.59
CA GLU A 16 10.98 5.94 -4.58
C GLU A 16 9.97 6.69 -5.47
N LEU A 17 9.18 7.63 -4.88
CA LEU A 17 8.33 8.54 -5.67
C LEU A 17 9.17 9.36 -6.67
N VAL A 18 10.30 9.93 -6.22
CA VAL A 18 11.20 10.67 -7.11
C VAL A 18 11.69 9.77 -8.25
N ARG A 19 12.10 8.52 -7.96
CA ARG A 19 12.58 7.57 -8.98
C ARG A 19 11.51 7.26 -10.03
N LEU A 20 10.28 7.01 -9.60
CA LEU A 20 9.17 6.66 -10.50
C LEU A 20 8.72 7.88 -11.32
N LEU A 21 8.54 9.02 -10.67
CA LEU A 21 8.04 10.25 -11.32
C LEU A 21 9.08 10.88 -12.25
N TYR A 22 10.38 10.66 -12.03
CA TYR A 22 11.41 11.10 -12.95
C TYR A 22 11.27 10.48 -14.35
N GLY A 23 10.82 9.24 -14.43
CA GLY A 23 10.54 8.55 -15.69
C GLY A 23 9.12 8.72 -16.24
N HIS A 24 8.27 9.48 -15.55
CA HIS A 24 6.86 9.65 -15.91
C HIS A 24 6.69 10.71 -17.00
N LYS A 25 6.06 10.36 -18.14
CA LYS A 25 6.00 11.27 -19.31
C LYS A 25 5.05 12.44 -19.13
N GLU A 26 4.04 12.29 -18.27
CA GLU A 26 2.96 13.27 -18.07
C GLU A 26 3.09 14.04 -16.74
N ALA A 27 4.17 13.82 -15.95
CA ALA A 27 4.38 14.48 -14.67
C ALA A 27 5.78 15.09 -14.55
N GLU A 28 5.90 16.18 -13.79
CA GLU A 28 7.15 16.88 -13.52
C GLU A 28 7.21 17.26 -12.04
N ILE A 29 8.31 16.89 -11.35
CA ILE A 29 8.49 17.24 -9.94
C ILE A 29 9.00 18.67 -9.83
N LYS A 30 8.24 19.55 -9.15
CA LYS A 30 8.57 20.96 -8.89
C LYS A 30 9.06 21.20 -7.46
N TRP A 31 8.79 20.28 -6.55
CA TRP A 31 9.08 20.50 -5.14
C TRP A 31 9.54 19.20 -4.46
N TYR A 32 10.79 19.22 -4.01
CA TYR A 32 11.43 18.14 -3.25
C TYR A 32 11.43 18.53 -1.76
N GLY A 33 10.31 18.33 -1.05
CA GLY A 33 10.15 18.76 0.34
C GLY A 33 10.93 17.90 1.32
N SER A 34 11.70 18.55 2.21
CA SER A 34 12.48 17.90 3.26
C SER A 34 12.77 18.85 4.41
N ARG A 35 12.49 18.43 5.64
CA ARG A 35 12.82 19.21 6.85
C ARG A 35 14.32 19.25 7.18
N SER A 36 15.00 18.15 6.86
CA SER A 36 16.39 17.95 7.30
C SER A 36 17.42 18.44 6.29
N TYR A 37 17.01 18.71 5.05
CA TYR A 37 17.94 18.99 3.95
C TYR A 37 17.52 20.21 3.12
N VAL A 38 16.81 21.18 3.74
CA VAL A 38 16.42 22.43 3.06
C VAL A 38 17.65 23.11 2.46
N ASP A 39 17.53 23.64 1.23
CA ASP A 39 18.58 24.31 0.44
C ASP A 39 19.76 23.42 0.03
N GLN A 40 19.72 22.11 0.34
CA GLN A 40 20.73 21.17 -0.15
C GLN A 40 20.27 20.51 -1.45
N LYS A 41 21.20 20.24 -2.37
CA LYS A 41 20.90 19.49 -3.58
C LYS A 41 20.32 18.11 -3.24
N TYR A 42 19.23 17.71 -3.90
CA TYR A 42 18.63 16.39 -3.69
C TYR A 42 19.63 15.25 -3.88
N ALA A 43 20.49 15.38 -4.92
CA ALA A 43 21.55 14.41 -5.22
C ALA A 43 22.64 14.31 -4.13
N SER A 44 22.75 15.29 -3.20
CA SER A 44 23.66 15.15 -2.04
C SER A 44 23.12 14.19 -0.98
N VAL A 45 21.80 13.96 -0.96
CA VAL A 45 21.12 13.00 -0.08
C VAL A 45 21.05 11.61 -0.71
N TYR A 46 20.77 11.55 -2.01
CA TYR A 46 20.69 10.35 -2.82
C TYR A 46 21.68 10.43 -3.99
N GLN A 47 22.92 10.00 -3.76
CA GLN A 47 24.02 10.14 -4.71
C GLN A 47 23.80 9.38 -6.03
N ASN A 48 22.93 8.37 -6.05
CA ASN A 48 22.49 7.72 -7.29
C ASN A 48 21.69 8.65 -8.22
N MET A 49 21.25 9.80 -7.73
CA MET A 49 20.59 10.86 -8.52
C MET A 49 21.56 11.95 -8.99
N PHE A 50 22.88 11.75 -8.83
CA PHE A 50 23.89 12.70 -9.30
C PHE A 50 23.81 12.89 -10.82
N GLN A 51 23.81 14.15 -11.27
CA GLN A 51 23.60 14.55 -12.67
C GLN A 51 22.23 14.14 -13.26
N ILE A 52 21.30 13.68 -12.45
CA ILE A 52 19.94 13.33 -12.83
C ILE A 52 18.95 14.35 -12.23
N VAL A 53 19.05 14.61 -10.94
CA VAL A 53 18.22 15.59 -10.23
C VAL A 53 19.12 16.69 -9.67
N GLU A 54 19.10 17.86 -10.30
CA GLU A 54 19.93 19.02 -9.91
C GLU A 54 19.21 19.97 -8.93
N ASP A 55 17.92 19.71 -8.69
CA ASP A 55 17.09 20.53 -7.82
C ASP A 55 17.54 20.48 -6.36
N VAL A 56 17.21 21.57 -5.62
CA VAL A 56 17.44 21.67 -4.18
C VAL A 56 16.19 21.26 -3.41
N CYS A 57 16.40 20.68 -2.22
CA CYS A 57 15.33 20.40 -1.30
C CYS A 57 14.72 21.69 -0.76
N LYS A 58 13.40 21.73 -0.68
CA LYS A 58 12.61 22.84 -0.13
C LYS A 58 12.01 22.44 1.22
N ASP A 59 11.42 23.39 1.91
CA ASP A 59 10.72 23.13 3.17
C ASP A 59 9.38 22.38 2.98
N ASP A 60 8.67 22.12 4.08
CA ASP A 60 7.40 21.40 4.09
C ASP A 60 6.19 22.37 4.12
N ASN A 61 6.26 23.56 3.50
CA ASN A 61 5.19 24.53 3.50
C ASN A 61 4.07 24.14 2.51
N LEU A 62 3.11 23.30 2.99
CA LEU A 62 2.02 22.82 2.14
C LEU A 62 1.15 23.93 1.56
N LYS A 63 0.90 25.01 2.31
CA LYS A 63 0.05 26.11 1.82
C LYS A 63 0.66 26.86 0.65
N GLN A 64 1.98 27.04 0.66
CA GLN A 64 2.67 27.60 -0.48
C GLN A 64 2.68 26.60 -1.63
N LEU A 65 3.08 25.36 -1.36
CA LEU A 65 3.18 24.29 -2.34
C LEU A 65 1.86 24.06 -3.08
N ALA A 66 0.73 24.07 -2.36
CA ALA A 66 -0.59 23.86 -2.95
C ALA A 66 -0.97 24.89 -4.03
N LYS A 67 -0.32 26.05 -4.05
CA LYS A 67 -0.53 27.09 -5.06
C LYS A 67 0.38 26.94 -6.29
N GLU A 68 1.37 26.05 -6.21
CA GLU A 68 2.41 25.89 -7.22
C GLU A 68 2.33 24.55 -7.98
N VAL A 69 1.53 23.58 -7.47
CA VAL A 69 1.45 22.23 -8.04
C VAL A 69 0.02 21.71 -8.17
N ASP A 70 -0.18 20.77 -9.07
CA ASP A 70 -1.47 20.13 -9.31
C ASP A 70 -1.75 19.00 -8.31
N VAL A 71 -0.68 18.34 -7.80
CA VAL A 71 -0.79 17.25 -6.84
C VAL A 71 0.36 17.26 -5.83
N ILE A 72 0.03 16.96 -4.57
CA ILE A 72 1.00 16.79 -3.48
C ILE A 72 0.98 15.33 -3.00
N PHE A 73 2.15 14.70 -2.98
CA PHE A 73 2.38 13.46 -2.26
C PHE A 73 2.94 13.77 -0.87
N THR A 74 2.33 13.20 0.17
CA THR A 74 2.85 13.32 1.53
C THR A 74 3.41 11.98 2.00
N ALA A 75 4.74 11.85 1.98
CA ALA A 75 5.48 10.68 2.47
C ALA A 75 6.08 10.97 3.86
N THR A 76 5.21 11.32 4.80
CA THR A 76 5.54 11.88 6.12
C THR A 76 5.12 10.94 7.25
N PRO A 77 5.64 11.13 8.48
CA PRO A 77 5.11 10.45 9.66
C PRO A 77 3.63 10.76 9.89
N GLN A 78 2.94 9.82 10.55
CA GLN A 78 1.54 9.97 10.96
C GLN A 78 1.34 11.24 11.81
N GLY A 79 0.20 11.90 11.65
CA GLY A 79 -0.16 13.14 12.34
C GLY A 79 0.35 14.39 11.65
N PHE A 80 1.26 14.28 10.67
CA PHE A 80 1.75 15.47 9.96
C PHE A 80 0.69 16.08 9.06
N LEU A 81 0.16 15.32 8.11
CA LEU A 81 -0.84 15.85 7.18
C LEU A 81 -2.13 16.24 7.92
N ALA A 82 -2.60 15.40 8.84
CA ALA A 82 -3.75 15.73 9.68
C ALA A 82 -3.56 17.04 10.49
N GLY A 83 -2.32 17.40 10.83
CA GLY A 83 -2.01 18.62 11.55
C GLY A 83 -1.99 19.91 10.71
N VAL A 84 -1.92 19.79 9.37
CA VAL A 84 -1.74 20.95 8.48
C VAL A 84 -2.78 21.05 7.35
N LEU A 85 -3.52 19.97 7.08
CA LEU A 85 -4.51 19.93 6.01
C LEU A 85 -5.70 20.82 6.35
N ASP A 86 -6.06 21.67 5.41
CA ASP A 86 -7.24 22.51 5.48
C ASP A 86 -7.92 22.63 4.09
N GLU A 87 -9.07 23.31 4.06
CA GLU A 87 -9.85 23.48 2.84
C GLU A 87 -9.13 24.36 1.80
N GLU A 88 -8.26 25.29 2.23
CA GLU A 88 -7.47 26.12 1.31
C GLU A 88 -6.54 25.22 0.47
N ILE A 89 -5.86 24.24 1.09
CA ILE A 89 -4.98 23.30 0.41
C ILE A 89 -5.80 22.47 -0.59
N LEU A 90 -6.89 21.83 -0.15
CA LEU A 90 -7.70 20.93 -1.00
C LEU A 90 -8.46 21.66 -2.11
N SER A 91 -8.66 22.97 -1.99
CA SER A 91 -9.26 23.78 -3.05
C SER A 91 -8.29 24.16 -4.17
N ASN A 92 -6.98 24.10 -3.90
CA ASN A 92 -5.93 24.46 -4.85
C ASN A 92 -5.27 23.27 -5.50
N THR A 93 -5.16 22.12 -4.80
CA THR A 93 -4.38 20.97 -5.26
C THR A 93 -5.00 19.66 -4.80
N LYS A 94 -4.71 18.58 -5.50
CA LYS A 94 -5.04 17.22 -5.06
C LYS A 94 -3.96 16.71 -4.11
N VAL A 95 -4.35 15.86 -3.15
CA VAL A 95 -3.43 15.31 -2.14
C VAL A 95 -3.50 13.79 -2.12
N ILE A 96 -2.34 13.14 -2.17
CA ILE A 96 -2.17 11.69 -2.00
C ILE A 96 -1.30 11.46 -0.77
N ASP A 97 -1.93 10.95 0.29
CA ASP A 97 -1.28 10.73 1.58
C ASP A 97 -0.77 9.30 1.74
N LEU A 98 0.54 9.15 1.89
CA LEU A 98 1.18 7.85 2.16
C LEU A 98 1.26 7.56 3.67
N SER A 99 0.86 8.49 4.53
CA SER A 99 0.69 8.24 5.97
C SER A 99 -0.61 7.48 6.26
N ALA A 100 -0.90 7.24 7.51
CA ALA A 100 -2.14 6.55 7.90
C ALA A 100 -3.27 7.50 8.28
N ASP A 101 -3.06 8.81 8.19
CA ASP A 101 -3.94 9.82 8.78
C ASP A 101 -5.39 9.73 8.28
N PHE A 102 -5.60 9.31 7.04
CA PHE A 102 -6.94 9.29 6.43
C PHE A 102 -7.41 7.90 5.98
N ARG A 103 -6.70 6.81 6.37
CA ARG A 103 -7.03 5.45 5.92
C ARG A 103 -8.20 4.83 6.65
N ILE A 104 -8.35 5.11 7.96
CA ILE A 104 -9.34 4.50 8.84
C ILE A 104 -10.48 5.47 9.03
N LYS A 105 -11.72 5.02 8.76
CA LYS A 105 -12.90 5.88 8.81
C LYS A 105 -13.38 6.23 10.22
N ASP A 106 -13.12 5.36 11.19
CA ASP A 106 -13.42 5.64 12.60
C ASP A 106 -12.25 6.33 13.29
N VAL A 107 -12.44 7.61 13.65
CA VAL A 107 -11.45 8.44 14.35
C VAL A 107 -10.98 7.79 15.66
N THR A 108 -11.90 7.21 16.41
CA THR A 108 -11.58 6.59 17.71
C THR A 108 -10.62 5.40 17.53
N THR A 109 -10.86 4.60 16.51
CA THR A 109 -9.96 3.49 16.14
C THR A 109 -8.59 4.01 15.71
N TYR A 110 -8.54 5.06 14.88
CA TYR A 110 -7.26 5.69 14.50
C TYR A 110 -6.48 6.15 15.74
N GLU A 111 -7.11 6.96 16.58
CA GLU A 111 -6.46 7.53 17.79
C GLU A 111 -5.98 6.44 18.76
N LYS A 112 -6.78 5.40 18.96
CA LYS A 112 -6.42 4.25 19.79
C LYS A 112 -5.17 3.51 19.29
N TRP A 113 -5.10 3.25 17.97
CA TRP A 113 -4.03 2.44 17.38
C TRP A 113 -2.75 3.23 17.10
N TYR A 114 -2.88 4.52 16.81
CA TYR A 114 -1.74 5.39 16.53
C TYR A 114 -1.24 6.16 17.76
N GLY A 115 -2.07 6.28 18.81
CA GLY A 115 -1.73 6.98 20.04
C GLY A 115 -1.60 8.50 19.87
N ILE A 116 -2.22 9.06 18.87
CA ILE A 116 -2.22 10.50 18.55
C ILE A 116 -3.63 10.98 18.24
N GLU A 117 -3.94 12.24 18.60
CA GLU A 117 -5.19 12.89 18.27
C GLU A 117 -5.23 13.26 16.77
N HIS A 118 -6.34 12.98 16.11
CA HIS A 118 -6.54 13.37 14.71
C HIS A 118 -6.95 14.83 14.60
N LYS A 119 -6.11 15.67 14.01
CA LYS A 119 -6.31 17.13 14.01
C LYS A 119 -7.24 17.66 12.92
N SER A 120 -7.59 16.86 11.92
CA SER A 120 -8.50 17.22 10.82
C SER A 120 -9.52 16.11 10.52
N PRO A 121 -10.32 15.65 11.52
CA PRO A 121 -11.23 14.52 11.35
C PRO A 121 -12.35 14.78 10.33
N GLN A 122 -12.66 16.04 10.02
CA GLN A 122 -13.66 16.43 9.03
C GLN A 122 -13.36 15.92 7.61
N PHE A 123 -12.08 15.67 7.29
CA PHE A 123 -11.69 15.18 5.96
C PHE A 123 -11.61 13.64 5.86
N ILE A 124 -11.73 12.90 6.97
CA ILE A 124 -11.62 11.42 6.97
C ILE A 124 -12.71 10.80 6.09
N GLN A 125 -13.96 11.28 6.17
CA GLN A 125 -15.06 10.71 5.41
C GLN A 125 -14.94 10.99 3.91
N GLU A 126 -14.36 12.14 3.54
CA GLU A 126 -14.10 12.52 2.17
C GLU A 126 -12.94 11.73 1.54
N ALA A 127 -11.90 11.44 2.31
CA ALA A 127 -10.72 10.75 1.83
C ALA A 127 -11.07 9.40 1.20
N VAL A 128 -10.61 9.15 -0.01
CA VAL A 128 -10.81 7.88 -0.70
C VAL A 128 -9.65 6.94 -0.39
N TYR A 129 -9.95 5.71 0.02
CA TYR A 129 -8.92 4.69 0.22
C TYR A 129 -8.31 4.26 -1.11
N GLY A 130 -7.03 4.49 -1.29
CA GLY A 130 -6.31 4.45 -2.57
C GLY A 130 -5.88 3.07 -3.05
N LEU A 131 -6.64 2.00 -2.78
CA LEU A 131 -6.42 0.71 -3.42
C LEU A 131 -7.12 0.71 -4.78
N CYS A 132 -6.35 0.94 -5.85
CA CYS A 132 -6.85 1.24 -7.20
C CYS A 132 -7.78 0.15 -7.73
N GLU A 133 -7.44 -1.11 -7.54
CA GLU A 133 -8.20 -2.27 -8.00
C GLU A 133 -9.59 -2.38 -7.34
N ARG A 134 -9.83 -1.60 -6.28
CA ARG A 134 -11.08 -1.62 -5.53
C ARG A 134 -11.91 -0.35 -5.69
N ASN A 135 -11.24 0.79 -5.73
CA ASN A 135 -11.89 2.10 -5.58
C ASN A 135 -11.66 3.01 -6.78
N ARG A 136 -11.36 2.43 -7.95
CA ARG A 136 -10.98 3.14 -9.20
C ARG A 136 -11.88 4.33 -9.49
N GLU A 137 -13.19 4.15 -9.53
CA GLU A 137 -14.12 5.23 -9.90
C GLU A 137 -14.19 6.33 -8.83
N ALA A 138 -14.08 5.98 -7.55
CA ALA A 138 -14.04 6.95 -6.48
C ALA A 138 -12.72 7.76 -6.49
N ILE A 139 -11.59 7.10 -6.79
CA ILE A 139 -10.28 7.74 -6.89
C ILE A 139 -10.25 8.78 -8.02
N LYS A 140 -10.85 8.49 -9.17
CA LYS A 140 -10.95 9.46 -10.29
C LYS A 140 -11.59 10.78 -9.89
N GLN A 141 -12.50 10.77 -8.93
CA GLN A 141 -13.23 11.95 -8.46
C GLN A 141 -12.65 12.58 -7.19
N ALA A 142 -11.66 11.93 -6.59
CA ALA A 142 -11.10 12.35 -5.31
C ALA A 142 -10.21 13.59 -5.44
N ARG A 143 -10.21 14.42 -4.40
CA ARG A 143 -9.20 15.45 -4.15
C ARG A 143 -8.25 15.07 -3.02
N LEU A 144 -8.64 14.09 -2.18
CA LEU A 144 -7.82 13.51 -1.12
C LEU A 144 -7.85 11.98 -1.22
N VAL A 145 -6.69 11.36 -1.42
CA VAL A 145 -6.53 9.90 -1.47
C VAL A 145 -5.65 9.46 -0.31
N ALA A 146 -6.16 8.53 0.50
CA ALA A 146 -5.40 7.83 1.53
C ALA A 146 -4.74 6.59 0.92
N ASN A 147 -3.48 6.70 0.56
CA ASN A 147 -2.72 5.60 -0.06
C ASN A 147 -2.53 4.46 0.95
N PRO A 148 -2.84 3.21 0.61
CA PRO A 148 -2.78 2.06 1.51
C PRO A 148 -1.41 1.83 2.15
N GLY A 149 -1.39 1.19 3.32
CA GLY A 149 -0.17 0.64 3.89
C GLY A 149 0.35 -0.55 3.07
N CYS A 150 1.66 -0.80 3.16
CA CYS A 150 2.27 -1.87 2.36
C CYS A 150 1.72 -3.28 2.73
N TYR A 151 1.66 -3.62 4.00
CA TYR A 151 1.03 -4.89 4.41
C TYR A 151 -0.46 -4.97 4.08
N PRO A 152 -1.28 -3.91 4.33
CA PRO A 152 -2.69 -3.89 3.89
C PRO A 152 -2.85 -4.14 2.41
N THR A 153 -2.08 -3.48 1.55
CA THR A 153 -2.14 -3.70 0.08
C THR A 153 -1.98 -5.18 -0.26
N CYS A 154 -0.90 -5.82 0.21
CA CYS A 154 -0.65 -7.23 -0.09
C CYS A 154 -1.70 -8.16 0.53
N SER A 155 -2.06 -7.95 1.80
CA SER A 155 -3.02 -8.78 2.52
C SER A 155 -4.41 -8.71 1.91
N ILE A 156 -4.89 -7.49 1.68
CA ILE A 156 -6.24 -7.27 1.12
C ILE A 156 -6.30 -7.87 -0.30
N THR A 157 -5.32 -7.59 -1.16
CA THR A 157 -5.30 -8.14 -2.53
C THR A 157 -5.28 -9.67 -2.52
N SER A 158 -4.60 -10.30 -1.55
CA SER A 158 -4.55 -11.77 -1.47
C SER A 158 -5.86 -12.39 -0.96
N ILE A 159 -6.62 -11.70 -0.08
CA ILE A 159 -7.76 -12.27 0.65
C ILE A 159 -9.10 -11.84 0.06
N PHE A 160 -9.14 -10.62 -0.49
CA PHE A 160 -10.36 -9.96 -0.91
C PHE A 160 -11.31 -10.81 -1.76
N PRO A 161 -10.86 -11.58 -2.81
CA PRO A 161 -11.78 -12.35 -3.63
C PRO A 161 -12.60 -13.35 -2.83
N LEU A 162 -11.97 -14.04 -1.87
CA LEU A 162 -12.66 -15.04 -1.07
C LEU A 162 -13.55 -14.45 0.01
N ALA A 163 -13.16 -13.30 0.57
CA ALA A 163 -13.98 -12.56 1.52
C ALA A 163 -15.25 -12.00 0.85
N ALA A 164 -15.11 -11.39 -0.33
CA ALA A 164 -16.21 -10.80 -1.09
C ALA A 164 -17.21 -11.84 -1.61
N GLU A 165 -16.75 -13.05 -1.96
CA GLU A 165 -17.62 -14.16 -2.38
C GLU A 165 -18.15 -14.98 -1.18
N GLY A 166 -17.79 -14.63 0.06
CA GLY A 166 -18.23 -15.34 1.26
C GLY A 166 -17.76 -16.79 1.35
N LEU A 167 -16.62 -17.12 0.73
CA LEU A 167 -16.09 -18.49 0.61
C LEU A 167 -15.28 -18.95 1.82
N ILE A 168 -14.93 -18.02 2.73
CA ILE A 168 -14.12 -18.27 3.91
C ILE A 168 -14.82 -17.80 5.18
N ASP A 169 -14.53 -18.47 6.28
CA ASP A 169 -14.95 -18.07 7.61
C ASP A 169 -13.98 -17.01 8.14
N MET A 170 -14.44 -15.75 8.18
CA MET A 170 -13.64 -14.59 8.56
C MET A 170 -13.18 -14.63 10.01
N ASP A 171 -13.88 -15.32 10.91
CA ASP A 171 -13.50 -15.48 12.33
C ASP A 171 -12.24 -16.35 12.50
N THR A 172 -11.88 -17.12 11.47
CA THR A 172 -10.72 -18.00 11.47
C THR A 172 -9.52 -17.42 10.73
N LEU A 173 -9.60 -16.16 10.26
CA LEU A 173 -8.58 -15.54 9.45
C LEU A 173 -7.31 -15.21 10.25
N ILE A 174 -6.19 -15.75 9.79
CA ILE A 174 -4.85 -15.48 10.30
C ILE A 174 -3.99 -14.99 9.14
N ILE A 175 -3.27 -13.90 9.34
CA ILE A 175 -2.32 -13.32 8.38
C ILE A 175 -0.93 -13.35 8.98
N ASP A 176 -0.04 -14.10 8.35
CA ASP A 176 1.37 -14.18 8.67
C ASP A 176 2.18 -13.50 7.55
N ALA A 177 2.80 -12.37 7.84
CA ALA A 177 3.42 -11.52 6.83
C ALA A 177 4.90 -11.28 7.11
N LYS A 178 5.70 -11.20 6.04
CA LYS A 178 7.15 -10.94 6.07
C LYS A 178 7.42 -9.67 5.28
N SER A 179 8.31 -8.80 5.79
CA SER A 179 8.72 -7.57 5.10
C SER A 179 10.21 -7.36 5.18
N GLY A 180 10.75 -6.84 4.09
CA GLY A 180 12.09 -6.28 4.08
C GLY A 180 12.20 -5.01 4.95
N THR A 181 13.42 -4.68 5.32
CA THR A 181 13.75 -3.66 6.32
C THR A 181 13.45 -2.22 5.88
N SER A 182 13.38 -1.95 4.57
CA SER A 182 13.03 -0.62 4.05
C SER A 182 11.63 -0.18 4.48
N GLY A 183 10.73 -1.13 4.80
CA GLY A 183 9.40 -0.84 5.33
C GLY A 183 9.40 -0.14 6.69
N ALA A 184 10.49 -0.22 7.46
CA ALA A 184 10.67 0.50 8.73
C ALA A 184 11.06 1.98 8.55
N GLY A 185 11.31 2.43 7.31
CA GLY A 185 11.73 3.79 6.98
C GLY A 185 13.21 4.05 7.19
N ARG A 186 13.67 5.25 6.78
CA ARG A 186 15.10 5.66 6.79
C ARG A 186 15.62 6.09 8.16
N SER A 187 14.74 6.31 9.13
CA SER A 187 15.16 6.76 10.46
C SER A 187 16.06 5.73 11.15
N ALA A 188 17.22 6.17 11.64
CA ALA A 188 18.15 5.33 12.38
C ALA A 188 17.52 4.85 13.71
N LYS A 189 17.38 3.54 13.85
CA LYS A 189 16.93 2.86 15.07
C LYS A 189 17.81 1.64 15.27
N VAL A 190 18.12 1.30 16.51
CA VAL A 190 18.94 0.11 16.83
C VAL A 190 18.38 -1.13 16.13
N ALA A 191 17.07 -1.35 16.20
CA ALA A 191 16.41 -2.52 15.58
C ALA A 191 16.58 -2.62 14.06
N ASN A 192 17.03 -1.56 13.38
CA ASN A 192 17.21 -1.48 11.92
C ASN A 192 18.70 -1.43 11.52
N LEU A 193 19.63 -1.51 12.49
CA LEU A 193 21.07 -1.56 12.19
C LEU A 193 21.43 -2.88 11.50
N TYR A 194 22.45 -2.85 10.65
CA TYR A 194 22.85 -4.02 9.86
C TYR A 194 23.10 -5.26 10.74
N CYS A 195 23.86 -5.14 11.82
CA CYS A 195 24.16 -6.27 12.71
C CYS A 195 22.95 -6.80 13.50
N GLU A 196 21.87 -5.99 13.61
CA GLU A 196 20.64 -6.40 14.30
C GLU A 196 19.65 -7.10 13.34
N VAL A 197 19.77 -6.82 12.06
CA VAL A 197 18.85 -7.31 11.02
C VAL A 197 19.44 -8.47 10.23
N ASN A 198 20.75 -8.42 9.91
CA ASN A 198 21.39 -9.45 9.11
C ASN A 198 21.33 -10.82 9.79
N GLU A 199 21.03 -11.85 9.02
CA GLU A 199 20.89 -13.25 9.51
C GLU A 199 19.84 -13.43 10.64
N ASN A 200 18.86 -12.52 10.72
CA ASN A 200 17.84 -12.51 11.78
C ASN A 200 16.43 -12.35 11.21
N ILE A 201 15.50 -13.19 11.68
CA ILE A 201 14.06 -13.07 11.37
C ILE A 201 13.33 -12.90 12.71
N LYS A 202 12.49 -11.89 12.84
CA LYS A 202 11.74 -11.63 14.06
C LYS A 202 10.32 -11.15 13.80
N ALA A 203 9.36 -11.66 14.59
CA ALA A 203 8.04 -11.07 14.68
C ALA A 203 8.11 -9.72 15.40
N TYR A 204 7.28 -8.77 15.02
CA TYR A 204 7.18 -7.47 15.68
C TYR A 204 5.73 -6.97 15.68
N GLY A 205 5.41 -6.09 16.62
CA GLY A 205 4.05 -5.53 16.72
C GLY A 205 2.96 -6.62 16.86
N VAL A 206 3.28 -7.75 17.48
CA VAL A 206 2.34 -8.87 17.64
C VAL A 206 1.11 -8.40 18.42
N ALA A 207 -0.08 -8.64 17.86
CA ALA A 207 -1.39 -8.19 18.34
C ALA A 207 -1.52 -6.65 18.58
N SER A 208 -0.57 -5.86 18.05
CA SER A 208 -0.52 -4.41 18.27
C SER A 208 -0.03 -3.61 17.04
N HIS A 209 0.15 -4.27 15.89
CA HIS A 209 0.62 -3.60 14.68
C HIS A 209 -0.44 -2.67 14.09
N ARG A 210 -0.05 -1.44 13.77
CA ARG A 210 -0.94 -0.36 13.34
C ARG A 210 -1.67 -0.59 12.00
N HIS A 211 -1.23 -1.56 11.20
CA HIS A 211 -1.96 -1.97 9.98
C HIS A 211 -3.13 -2.92 10.25
N THR A 212 -3.24 -3.47 11.47
CA THR A 212 -4.34 -4.39 11.81
C THR A 212 -5.72 -3.77 11.57
N PRO A 213 -6.07 -2.60 12.15
CA PRO A 213 -7.39 -2.01 11.94
C PRO A 213 -7.67 -1.60 10.50
N GLU A 214 -6.63 -1.23 9.73
CA GLU A 214 -6.76 -0.92 8.31
C GLU A 214 -7.18 -2.17 7.50
N ILE A 215 -6.55 -3.33 7.78
CA ILE A 215 -6.88 -4.60 7.13
C ILE A 215 -8.29 -5.05 7.53
N GLU A 216 -8.61 -4.98 8.83
CA GLU A 216 -9.92 -5.34 9.37
C GLU A 216 -11.04 -4.51 8.74
N GLU A 217 -10.88 -3.19 8.65
CA GLU A 217 -11.86 -2.29 8.05
C GLU A 217 -12.12 -2.63 6.58
N GLN A 218 -11.07 -2.79 5.79
CA GLN A 218 -11.21 -3.05 4.35
C GLN A 218 -11.80 -4.46 4.06
N LEU A 219 -11.41 -5.45 4.84
CA LEU A 219 -11.99 -6.79 4.73
C LEU A 219 -13.41 -6.85 5.28
N SER A 220 -13.78 -6.02 6.26
CA SER A 220 -15.18 -5.89 6.72
C SER A 220 -16.07 -5.35 5.60
N TYR A 221 -15.61 -4.36 4.85
CA TYR A 221 -16.33 -3.87 3.66
C TYR A 221 -16.49 -4.96 2.59
N ALA A 222 -15.45 -5.76 2.38
CA ALA A 222 -15.48 -6.86 1.41
C ALA A 222 -16.47 -7.96 1.83
N ALA A 223 -16.42 -8.39 3.09
CA ALA A 223 -17.24 -9.49 3.62
C ALA A 223 -18.68 -9.09 3.96
N GLY A 224 -18.97 -7.77 4.03
CA GLY A 224 -20.28 -7.25 4.46
C GLY A 224 -20.59 -7.48 5.94
N CYS A 225 -19.60 -7.80 6.76
CA CYS A 225 -19.73 -8.00 8.20
C CYS A 225 -18.43 -7.57 8.92
N PRO A 226 -18.50 -7.25 10.23
CA PRO A 226 -17.31 -6.93 11.00
C PRO A 226 -16.29 -8.07 10.99
N VAL A 227 -15.02 -7.74 10.77
CA VAL A 227 -13.90 -8.69 10.77
C VAL A 227 -12.92 -8.32 11.87
N VAL A 228 -12.54 -9.33 12.66
CA VAL A 228 -11.45 -9.26 13.63
C VAL A 228 -10.49 -10.40 13.32
N LEU A 229 -9.20 -10.10 13.14
CA LEU A 229 -8.23 -11.07 12.66
C LEU A 229 -6.93 -11.07 13.47
N ASN A 230 -6.16 -12.15 13.34
CA ASN A 230 -4.78 -12.15 13.80
C ASN A 230 -3.85 -11.72 12.66
N PHE A 231 -3.12 -10.62 12.87
CA PHE A 231 -2.06 -10.15 11.98
C PHE A 231 -0.71 -10.20 12.69
N THR A 232 0.22 -10.98 12.16
CA THR A 232 1.58 -11.12 12.71
C THR A 232 2.62 -10.80 11.65
N PRO A 233 3.17 -9.57 11.64
CA PRO A 233 4.25 -9.20 10.74
C PRO A 233 5.61 -9.65 11.26
N HIS A 234 6.52 -9.98 10.32
CA HIS A 234 7.91 -10.33 10.59
C HIS A 234 8.83 -9.43 9.77
N LEU A 235 9.94 -9.02 10.39
CA LEU A 235 11.04 -8.39 9.70
C LEU A 235 12.03 -9.47 9.27
N VAL A 236 12.41 -9.46 7.99
CA VAL A 236 13.35 -10.41 7.40
C VAL A 236 14.58 -9.70 6.84
N PRO A 237 15.75 -10.37 6.75
CA PRO A 237 17.02 -9.75 6.35
C PRO A 237 17.12 -9.55 4.85
N MET A 238 16.19 -8.77 4.29
CA MET A 238 16.22 -8.30 2.91
C MET A 238 15.87 -6.82 2.86
N ASN A 239 16.24 -6.12 1.80
CA ASN A 239 15.94 -4.71 1.68
C ASN A 239 14.47 -4.47 1.36
N ARG A 240 13.96 -5.09 0.30
CA ARG A 240 12.61 -4.90 -0.25
C ARG A 240 11.82 -6.19 -0.28
N GLY A 241 10.53 -6.05 -0.43
CA GLY A 241 9.58 -7.16 -0.62
C GLY A 241 8.68 -7.38 0.58
N ILE A 242 7.45 -7.76 0.29
CA ILE A 242 6.48 -8.31 1.24
C ILE A 242 6.04 -9.67 0.72
N LEU A 243 5.99 -10.64 1.63
CA LEU A 243 5.33 -11.93 1.41
C LEU A 243 4.26 -12.09 2.48
N VAL A 244 3.02 -12.30 2.04
CA VAL A 244 1.87 -12.65 2.89
C VAL A 244 1.54 -14.10 2.70
N THR A 245 1.26 -14.79 3.82
CA THR A 245 0.61 -16.10 3.84
C THR A 245 -0.56 -16.01 4.81
N ALA A 246 -1.78 -16.08 4.29
CA ALA A 246 -2.98 -16.02 5.10
C ALA A 246 -3.72 -17.36 5.11
N TYR A 247 -4.36 -17.67 6.21
CA TYR A 247 -5.06 -18.94 6.44
C TYR A 247 -6.47 -18.67 6.93
N ALA A 248 -7.46 -19.37 6.36
CA ALA A 248 -8.83 -19.37 6.86
C ALA A 248 -9.48 -20.75 6.66
N SER A 249 -10.51 -21.04 7.43
CA SER A 249 -11.38 -22.17 7.16
C SER A 249 -12.30 -21.86 6.00
N LEU A 250 -12.57 -22.84 5.15
CA LEU A 250 -13.59 -22.72 4.12
C LEU A 250 -14.98 -22.70 4.76
N LYS A 251 -15.88 -21.89 4.22
CA LYS A 251 -17.28 -21.78 4.64
C LYS A 251 -18.15 -22.59 3.70
N GLU A 252 -19.17 -23.26 4.22
CA GLU A 252 -20.16 -23.94 3.38
C GLU A 252 -20.98 -22.91 2.60
N VAL A 253 -21.12 -23.15 1.31
CA VAL A 253 -21.82 -22.27 0.38
C VAL A 253 -22.74 -23.08 -0.51
N LYS A 254 -23.75 -22.44 -1.11
CA LYS A 254 -24.56 -23.03 -2.16
C LYS A 254 -23.75 -23.10 -3.45
N LYS A 255 -23.52 -24.31 -3.94
CA LYS A 255 -22.78 -24.57 -5.18
C LYS A 255 -23.65 -24.32 -6.42
N PRO A 256 -23.04 -24.21 -7.61
CA PRO A 256 -23.78 -24.01 -8.86
C PRO A 256 -24.84 -25.09 -9.15
N ASP A 257 -24.64 -26.32 -8.69
CA ASP A 257 -25.59 -27.44 -8.79
C ASP A 257 -26.74 -27.38 -7.77
N GLY A 258 -26.73 -26.35 -6.89
CA GLY A 258 -27.74 -26.15 -5.84
C GLY A 258 -27.46 -26.88 -4.53
N SER A 259 -26.44 -27.75 -4.46
CA SER A 259 -26.03 -28.42 -3.22
C SER A 259 -25.34 -27.47 -2.24
N LEU A 260 -25.43 -27.77 -0.93
CA LEU A 260 -24.62 -27.12 0.09
C LEU A 260 -23.31 -27.90 0.27
N GLY A 261 -22.20 -27.18 0.40
CA GLY A 261 -20.90 -27.81 0.67
C GLY A 261 -19.76 -26.80 0.63
N LEU A 262 -18.55 -27.28 0.93
CA LEU A 262 -17.36 -26.45 0.84
C LEU A 262 -17.05 -26.09 -0.63
N PRO A 263 -16.57 -24.86 -0.91
CA PRO A 263 -16.14 -24.49 -2.24
C PRO A 263 -15.01 -25.40 -2.71
N ASP A 264 -15.04 -25.77 -3.97
CA ASP A 264 -13.96 -26.51 -4.61
C ASP A 264 -12.89 -25.57 -5.21
N ALA A 265 -11.82 -26.14 -5.75
CA ALA A 265 -10.72 -25.37 -6.31
C ALA A 265 -11.15 -24.50 -7.50
N ALA A 266 -12.12 -24.96 -8.30
CA ALA A 266 -12.63 -24.20 -9.44
C ALA A 266 -13.40 -22.95 -8.98
N MET A 267 -14.27 -23.07 -7.97
CA MET A 267 -14.98 -21.92 -7.39
C MET A 267 -14.01 -20.90 -6.78
N ILE A 268 -12.98 -21.38 -6.09
CA ILE A 268 -11.95 -20.51 -5.49
C ILE A 268 -11.17 -19.78 -6.58
N ARG A 269 -10.74 -20.49 -7.63
CA ARG A 269 -10.04 -19.86 -8.75
C ARG A 269 -10.91 -18.83 -9.47
N ALA A 270 -12.17 -19.16 -9.74
CA ALA A 270 -13.12 -18.27 -10.36
C ALA A 270 -13.34 -16.96 -9.57
N ALA A 271 -13.25 -17.01 -8.24
CA ALA A 271 -13.29 -15.79 -7.43
C ALA A 271 -12.11 -14.86 -7.73
N TYR A 272 -10.89 -15.38 -7.84
CA TYR A 272 -9.73 -14.56 -8.22
C TYR A 272 -9.83 -14.03 -9.64
N ASP A 273 -10.20 -14.87 -10.59
CA ASP A 273 -10.35 -14.47 -12.00
C ASP A 273 -11.41 -13.38 -12.15
N LYS A 274 -12.55 -13.48 -11.44
CA LYS A 274 -13.61 -12.46 -11.44
C LYS A 274 -13.12 -11.06 -11.08
N TYR A 275 -12.19 -10.94 -10.14
CA TYR A 275 -11.74 -9.64 -9.64
C TYR A 275 -10.43 -9.17 -10.27
N TYR A 276 -9.62 -10.07 -10.83
CA TYR A 276 -8.24 -9.74 -11.21
C TYR A 276 -7.87 -10.04 -12.67
N GLN A 277 -8.74 -10.68 -13.47
CA GLN A 277 -8.44 -11.00 -14.87
C GLN A 277 -8.08 -9.76 -15.71
N ASP A 278 -8.67 -8.60 -15.39
CA ASP A 278 -8.48 -7.34 -16.11
C ASP A 278 -7.56 -6.36 -15.35
N GLU A 279 -6.99 -6.77 -14.22
CA GLU A 279 -6.14 -5.93 -13.39
C GLU A 279 -4.67 -6.07 -13.79
N LYS A 280 -4.12 -5.05 -14.46
CA LYS A 280 -2.76 -5.07 -15.00
C LYS A 280 -1.70 -5.41 -13.94
N PHE A 281 -1.84 -4.89 -12.73
CA PHE A 281 -0.83 -5.02 -11.69
C PHE A 281 -1.07 -6.16 -10.70
N VAL A 282 -2.15 -6.93 -10.85
CA VAL A 282 -2.39 -8.13 -10.04
C VAL A 282 -2.27 -9.37 -10.92
N ARG A 283 -1.26 -10.20 -10.65
CA ARG A 283 -1.03 -11.44 -11.39
C ARG A 283 -1.48 -12.63 -10.56
N VAL A 284 -2.54 -13.30 -11.00
CA VAL A 284 -2.99 -14.56 -10.40
C VAL A 284 -2.15 -15.68 -11.01
N LEU A 285 -1.16 -16.16 -10.24
CA LEU A 285 -0.19 -17.13 -10.73
C LEU A 285 -0.83 -18.47 -11.11
N PRO A 286 -0.20 -19.25 -12.00
CA PRO A 286 -0.64 -20.60 -12.35
C PRO A 286 -0.77 -21.52 -11.12
N GLU A 287 -1.63 -22.52 -11.21
CA GLU A 287 -1.79 -23.50 -10.13
C GLU A 287 -0.45 -24.15 -9.74
N GLY A 288 -0.20 -24.23 -8.44
CA GLY A 288 1.02 -24.81 -7.89
C GLY A 288 2.23 -23.87 -7.83
N VAL A 289 2.15 -22.65 -8.40
CA VAL A 289 3.23 -21.66 -8.34
C VAL A 289 3.02 -20.75 -7.15
N CYS A 290 3.96 -20.71 -6.20
CA CYS A 290 3.91 -19.82 -5.05
C CYS A 290 4.51 -18.45 -5.38
N PRO A 291 3.93 -17.31 -4.92
CA PRO A 291 4.52 -15.98 -5.11
C PRO A 291 5.89 -15.88 -4.42
N GLU A 292 6.81 -15.16 -5.05
CA GLU A 292 8.14 -14.87 -4.50
C GLU A 292 8.43 -13.36 -4.58
N THR A 293 9.04 -12.81 -3.53
CA THR A 293 9.37 -11.37 -3.47
C THR A 293 10.32 -10.93 -4.57
N LYS A 294 11.20 -11.82 -5.02
CA LYS A 294 12.17 -11.53 -6.07
C LYS A 294 11.52 -11.31 -7.45
N TRP A 295 10.36 -11.91 -7.71
CA TRP A 295 9.69 -11.80 -9.01
C TRP A 295 8.91 -10.50 -9.20
N VAL A 296 8.81 -9.69 -8.15
CA VAL A 296 8.07 -8.43 -8.14
C VAL A 296 8.91 -7.23 -7.75
N GLU A 297 10.18 -7.44 -7.39
CA GLU A 297 11.09 -6.39 -6.92
C GLU A 297 11.26 -5.28 -7.95
N GLY A 298 11.14 -4.03 -7.52
CA GLY A 298 11.29 -2.83 -8.34
C GLY A 298 10.10 -2.52 -9.26
N SER A 299 9.03 -3.33 -9.20
CA SER A 299 7.84 -3.20 -10.06
C SER A 299 6.56 -2.93 -9.27
N ASN A 300 5.50 -2.51 -9.99
CA ASN A 300 4.17 -2.30 -9.40
C ASN A 300 3.29 -3.55 -9.36
N PHE A 301 3.85 -4.74 -9.64
CA PHE A 301 3.09 -5.99 -9.62
C PHE A 301 2.85 -6.53 -8.21
N VAL A 302 1.68 -7.15 -8.03
CA VAL A 302 1.35 -8.05 -6.92
C VAL A 302 1.10 -9.43 -7.51
N ASP A 303 1.89 -10.42 -7.10
CA ASP A 303 1.66 -11.82 -7.42
C ASP A 303 0.80 -12.43 -6.32
N VAL A 304 -0.30 -13.05 -6.70
CA VAL A 304 -1.19 -13.76 -5.76
C VAL A 304 -1.42 -15.20 -6.21
N ASN A 305 -1.60 -16.08 -5.25
CA ASN A 305 -2.09 -17.44 -5.50
C ASN A 305 -2.80 -18.00 -4.26
N VAL A 306 -3.50 -19.10 -4.46
CA VAL A 306 -4.33 -19.74 -3.45
C VAL A 306 -4.21 -21.26 -3.54
N LYS A 307 -4.22 -21.92 -2.39
CA LYS A 307 -4.23 -23.37 -2.28
C LYS A 307 -5.20 -23.83 -1.22
N VAL A 308 -6.02 -24.82 -1.53
CA VAL A 308 -6.84 -25.52 -0.54
C VAL A 308 -6.06 -26.73 -0.03
N ASP A 309 -5.97 -26.90 1.29
CA ASP A 309 -5.56 -28.15 1.92
C ASP A 309 -6.80 -28.98 2.25
N PRO A 310 -7.09 -30.05 1.50
CA PRO A 310 -8.31 -30.82 1.70
C PRO A 310 -8.31 -31.61 3.02
N ARG A 311 -7.15 -31.83 3.63
CA ARG A 311 -7.03 -32.56 4.90
C ARG A 311 -7.50 -31.70 6.07
N THR A 312 -7.14 -30.39 6.04
CA THR A 312 -7.48 -29.44 7.10
C THR A 312 -8.76 -28.65 6.80
N LYS A 313 -9.26 -28.72 5.56
CA LYS A 313 -10.37 -27.90 5.03
C LYS A 313 -10.06 -26.39 5.12
N ARG A 314 -8.79 -26.03 5.07
CA ARG A 314 -8.31 -24.65 5.11
C ARG A 314 -7.86 -24.21 3.73
N VAL A 315 -8.05 -22.93 3.47
CA VAL A 315 -7.45 -22.25 2.33
C VAL A 315 -6.24 -21.46 2.78
N ILE A 316 -5.20 -21.50 1.95
CA ILE A 316 -3.95 -20.75 2.12
C ILE A 316 -3.90 -19.74 0.99
N MET A 317 -3.98 -18.46 1.33
CA MET A 317 -3.92 -17.33 0.40
C MET A 317 -2.54 -16.70 0.49
N MET A 318 -1.88 -16.52 -0.65
CA MET A 318 -0.50 -16.05 -0.71
C MET A 318 -0.40 -14.82 -1.59
N GLY A 319 0.48 -13.88 -1.21
CA GLY A 319 0.78 -12.71 -2.03
C GLY A 319 2.20 -12.23 -1.83
N ALA A 320 2.79 -11.70 -2.91
CA ALA A 320 4.09 -11.04 -2.87
C ALA A 320 4.07 -9.74 -3.67
N MET A 321 4.77 -8.71 -3.18
CA MET A 321 4.94 -7.43 -3.86
C MET A 321 6.19 -6.68 -3.36
N ASP A 322 6.63 -5.66 -4.09
CA ASP A 322 7.62 -4.70 -3.60
C ASP A 322 6.95 -3.71 -2.63
N ASN A 323 7.43 -3.66 -1.39
CA ASN A 323 6.85 -2.83 -0.33
C ASN A 323 7.01 -1.32 -0.56
N LEU A 324 7.99 -0.88 -1.36
CA LEU A 324 8.21 0.54 -1.69
C LEU A 324 7.51 0.94 -2.99
N VAL A 325 7.33 0.02 -3.94
CA VAL A 325 6.64 0.31 -5.19
C VAL A 325 5.13 0.10 -5.00
N LYS A 326 4.59 -1.09 -5.25
CA LYS A 326 3.15 -1.32 -5.08
C LYS A 326 2.66 -1.11 -3.65
N GLY A 327 3.53 -1.33 -2.67
CA GLY A 327 3.22 -1.11 -1.25
C GLY A 327 3.21 0.35 -0.81
N ALA A 328 3.71 1.28 -1.63
CA ALA A 328 3.81 2.70 -1.26
C ALA A 328 3.79 3.62 -2.50
N ALA A 329 4.96 3.90 -3.08
CA ALA A 329 5.14 4.93 -4.10
C ALA A 329 4.46 4.58 -5.42
N GLY A 330 4.55 3.34 -5.88
CA GLY A 330 3.92 2.92 -7.13
C GLY A 330 2.39 2.94 -7.05
N GLN A 331 1.82 2.50 -5.92
CA GLN A 331 0.39 2.63 -5.65
C GLN A 331 -0.03 4.12 -5.64
N ALA A 332 0.79 5.00 -5.07
CA ALA A 332 0.50 6.43 -5.05
C ALA A 332 0.56 7.07 -6.46
N VAL A 333 1.52 6.67 -7.30
CA VAL A 333 1.58 7.11 -8.70
C VAL A 333 0.39 6.56 -9.50
N GLN A 334 -0.01 5.31 -9.29
CA GLN A 334 -1.21 4.74 -9.90
C GLN A 334 -2.48 5.52 -9.49
N ASN A 335 -2.60 5.92 -8.23
CA ASN A 335 -3.66 6.81 -7.75
C ASN A 335 -3.63 8.17 -8.47
N MET A 336 -2.45 8.80 -8.61
CA MET A 336 -2.29 10.04 -9.37
C MET A 336 -2.78 9.88 -10.81
N ASN A 337 -2.38 8.81 -11.48
CA ASN A 337 -2.80 8.56 -12.86
C ASN A 337 -4.33 8.52 -12.99
N LEU A 338 -5.02 7.81 -12.11
CA LEU A 338 -6.48 7.78 -12.06
C LEU A 338 -7.08 9.16 -11.78
N MET A 339 -6.56 9.89 -10.80
CA MET A 339 -7.06 11.22 -10.41
C MET A 339 -6.97 12.26 -11.55
N PHE A 340 -6.04 12.06 -12.49
CA PHE A 340 -5.82 12.95 -13.64
C PHE A 340 -6.29 12.35 -14.97
N GLY A 341 -6.95 11.19 -14.94
CA GLY A 341 -7.51 10.54 -16.14
C GLY A 341 -6.48 10.00 -17.11
N LEU A 342 -5.29 9.66 -16.60
CA LEU A 342 -4.25 8.98 -17.35
C LEU A 342 -4.44 7.46 -17.32
N GLU A 343 -3.70 6.75 -18.17
CA GLU A 343 -3.57 5.30 -18.07
C GLU A 343 -2.93 4.93 -16.72
N GLU A 344 -3.53 3.98 -16.00
CA GLU A 344 -3.06 3.60 -14.66
C GLU A 344 -1.58 3.19 -14.62
N SER A 345 -1.08 2.67 -15.70
CA SER A 345 0.30 2.18 -15.82
C SER A 345 1.31 3.22 -16.28
N GLU A 346 0.91 4.45 -16.58
CA GLU A 346 1.87 5.47 -17.01
C GLU A 346 2.95 5.69 -15.95
N GLY A 347 4.22 5.59 -16.36
CA GLY A 347 5.38 5.64 -15.47
C GLY A 347 5.60 4.40 -14.58
N LEU A 348 4.75 3.36 -14.70
CA LEU A 348 4.77 2.16 -13.85
C LEU A 348 5.01 0.86 -14.63
N ASP A 349 5.20 0.91 -15.95
CA ASP A 349 5.47 -0.27 -16.79
C ASP A 349 6.91 -0.78 -16.61
N LEU A 350 7.28 -1.03 -15.37
CA LEU A 350 8.61 -1.50 -14.99
C LEU A 350 8.64 -3.03 -14.96
N VAL A 351 9.62 -3.59 -15.64
CA VAL A 351 9.92 -5.03 -15.54
C VAL A 351 10.56 -5.29 -14.17
N PRO A 352 10.12 -6.31 -13.42
CA PRO A 352 10.76 -6.68 -12.16
C PRO A 352 12.25 -6.94 -12.32
N MET A 353 13.04 -6.50 -11.34
CA MET A 353 14.48 -6.76 -11.32
C MET A 353 14.75 -8.23 -10.96
N PHE A 354 15.68 -8.85 -11.67
CA PHE A 354 16.14 -10.22 -11.41
C PHE A 354 17.55 -10.41 -11.93
N PRO A 355 18.50 -11.00 -11.21
CA PRO A 355 18.43 -11.61 -9.89
C PRO A 355 18.36 -10.63 -8.73
#